data_711987b510535ee91415043212f24e58
#
_entry.id   711987b510535ee91415043212f24e58
#
_cell.length_a   1.000
_cell.length_b   1.000
_cell.length_c   1.000
_cell.angle_alpha   90.00
_cell.angle_beta   90.00
_cell.angle_gamma   90.00
#
_symmetry.space_group_name_H-M   'P 1'
#
loop_
_entity.id
_entity.type
_entity.pdbx_description
1 polymer ?
#
loop_
_entity_poly.entity_id
_entity_poly.type
_entity_poly.pdbx_seq_one_letter_code
_entity_poly.pdbx_strand_id
1 'polypeptide(L)'
;TQGSQRTLVINHLDVYRLGTLDEAEALGLDELLDGEAVTLVEWGEAIETLLGPSRLVVTLQLAPVDDDGEPDAAGSDALDQRVVTLELLGTERRRHQSLDRALAQALDDRGVALEGEEPC
;
A
#
# COMPACT_ATOMS: atom_id res chain seq x y z
N THR A 1 28.32 -15.89 -17.30
CA THR A 1 26.85 -15.96 -17.11
C THR A 1 26.31 -14.56 -16.96
N GLN A 2 25.77 -14.04 -18.03
CA GLN A 2 25.04 -12.77 -17.97
C GLN A 2 23.71 -13.02 -17.31
N GLY A 3 23.54 -12.51 -16.09
CA GLY A 3 22.25 -12.48 -15.44
C GLY A 3 21.26 -11.68 -16.29
N SER A 4 20.09 -12.22 -16.60
CA SER A 4 19.05 -11.46 -17.27
C SER A 4 18.61 -10.31 -16.37
N GLN A 5 18.91 -9.09 -16.76
CA GLN A 5 18.39 -7.91 -16.10
C GLN A 5 16.89 -7.84 -16.37
N ARG A 6 16.11 -8.08 -15.32
CA ARG A 6 14.67 -7.82 -15.38
C ARG A 6 14.45 -6.34 -15.11
N THR A 7 13.92 -5.65 -16.08
CA THR A 7 13.52 -4.27 -15.89
C THR A 7 12.14 -4.24 -15.25
N LEU A 8 12.03 -3.64 -14.08
CA LEU A 8 10.77 -3.41 -13.42
C LEU A 8 10.26 -2.02 -13.81
N VAL A 9 9.10 -1.96 -14.40
CA VAL A 9 8.42 -0.69 -14.70
C VAL A 9 7.45 -0.39 -13.56
N ILE A 10 7.57 0.79 -13.00
CA ILE A 10 6.71 1.28 -11.93
C ILE A 10 5.98 2.53 -12.43
N ASN A 11 4.66 2.49 -12.38
CA ASN A 11 3.82 3.65 -12.62
C ASN A 11 3.39 4.22 -11.27
N HIS A 12 3.43 5.52 -11.12
CA HIS A 12 2.97 6.21 -9.92
C HIS A 12 1.86 7.19 -10.29
N LEU A 13 0.69 6.99 -9.72
CA LEU A 13 -0.50 7.78 -9.97
C LEU A 13 -0.97 8.43 -8.67
N ASP A 14 -1.25 9.72 -8.73
CA ASP A 14 -1.96 10.44 -7.67
C ASP A 14 -3.34 10.83 -8.21
N VAL A 15 -4.38 10.19 -7.68
CA VAL A 15 -5.76 10.40 -8.13
C VAL A 15 -6.59 11.27 -7.17
N TYR A 16 -5.93 11.95 -6.26
CA TYR A 16 -6.59 12.81 -5.25
C TYR A 16 -7.50 13.88 -5.87
N ARG A 17 -7.12 14.39 -7.03
CA ARG A 17 -7.85 15.48 -7.73
C ARG A 17 -8.85 14.99 -8.77
N LEU A 18 -8.98 13.68 -8.97
CA LEU A 18 -9.98 13.15 -9.88
C LEU A 18 -11.36 13.23 -9.23
N GLY A 19 -12.24 14.00 -9.83
CA GLY A 19 -13.58 14.23 -9.31
C GLY A 19 -14.56 13.11 -9.64
N THR A 20 -14.32 12.36 -10.73
CA THR A 20 -15.23 11.32 -11.22
C THR A 20 -14.47 10.14 -11.84
N LEU A 21 -15.14 8.97 -11.87
CA LEU A 21 -14.63 7.80 -12.58
C LEU A 21 -14.52 8.03 -14.09
N ASP A 22 -15.41 8.83 -14.65
CA ASP A 22 -15.39 9.17 -16.08
C ASP A 22 -14.11 9.91 -16.46
N GLU A 23 -13.60 10.76 -15.59
CA GLU A 23 -12.31 11.43 -15.79
C GLU A 23 -11.16 10.44 -15.78
N ALA A 24 -11.20 9.45 -14.89
CA ALA A 24 -10.19 8.41 -14.82
C ALA A 24 -10.17 7.56 -16.09
N GLU A 25 -11.33 7.18 -16.60
CA GLU A 25 -11.47 6.43 -17.86
C GLU A 25 -10.98 7.25 -19.05
N ALA A 26 -11.30 8.55 -19.08
CA ALA A 26 -10.86 9.47 -20.15
C ALA A 26 -9.33 9.62 -20.19
N LEU A 27 -8.64 9.44 -19.09
CA LEU A 27 -7.17 9.46 -19.02
C LEU A 27 -6.54 8.11 -19.42
N GLY A 28 -7.33 7.07 -19.70
CA GLY A 28 -6.82 5.75 -20.06
C GLY A 28 -6.20 4.98 -18.90
N LEU A 29 -6.66 5.22 -17.67
CA LEU A 29 -6.14 4.56 -16.48
C LEU A 29 -6.39 3.06 -16.47
N ASP A 30 -7.48 2.61 -17.08
CA ASP A 30 -7.82 1.19 -17.24
C ASP A 30 -6.75 0.45 -18.05
N GLU A 31 -6.28 1.03 -19.16
CA GLU A 31 -5.20 0.47 -19.96
C GLU A 31 -3.87 0.44 -19.21
N LEU A 32 -3.60 1.49 -18.43
CA LEU A 32 -2.39 1.57 -17.61
C LEU A 32 -2.37 0.52 -16.51
N LEU A 33 -3.52 0.27 -15.88
CA LEU A 33 -3.67 -0.70 -14.80
C LEU A 33 -3.61 -2.15 -15.29
N ASP A 34 -4.01 -2.42 -16.52
CA ASP A 34 -3.94 -3.75 -17.15
C ASP A 34 -2.54 -4.15 -17.62
N GLY A 35 -1.58 -3.24 -17.59
CA GLY A 35 -0.20 -3.49 -18.00
C GLY A 35 0.56 -4.41 -17.04
N GLU A 36 1.71 -4.90 -17.48
CA GLU A 36 2.62 -5.74 -16.66
C GLU A 36 3.43 -4.94 -15.63
N ALA A 37 3.28 -3.63 -15.60
CA ALA A 37 3.96 -2.77 -14.66
C ALA A 37 3.34 -2.86 -13.26
N VAL A 38 4.15 -2.57 -12.25
CA VAL A 38 3.64 -2.32 -10.90
C VAL A 38 3.10 -0.89 -10.85
N THR A 39 1.84 -0.74 -10.52
CA THR A 39 1.21 0.58 -10.41
C THR A 39 0.95 0.91 -8.95
N LEU A 40 1.53 2.02 -8.51
CA LEU A 40 1.28 2.62 -7.20
C LEU A 40 0.23 3.71 -7.36
N VAL A 41 -0.84 3.61 -6.62
CA VAL A 41 -1.94 4.58 -6.68
C VAL A 41 -2.12 5.24 -5.32
N GLU A 42 -1.95 6.54 -5.27
CA GLU A 42 -2.31 7.33 -4.08
C GLU A 42 -3.79 7.73 -4.16
N TRP A 43 -4.47 7.63 -3.02
CA TRP A 43 -5.90 7.92 -2.91
C TRP A 43 -6.77 6.98 -3.76
N GLY A 44 -6.36 5.71 -3.83
CA GLY A 44 -6.96 4.68 -4.69
C GLY A 44 -8.45 4.43 -4.45
N GLU A 45 -9.00 4.79 -3.29
CA GLU A 45 -10.44 4.68 -3.01
C GLU A 45 -11.29 5.40 -4.07
N ALA A 46 -10.78 6.50 -4.62
CA ALA A 46 -11.50 7.28 -5.63
C ALA A 46 -11.75 6.48 -6.92
N ILE A 47 -10.89 5.51 -7.21
CA ILE A 47 -10.96 4.68 -8.41
C ILE A 47 -11.06 3.18 -8.09
N GLU A 48 -11.57 2.84 -6.91
CA GLU A 48 -11.58 1.44 -6.44
C GLU A 48 -12.25 0.49 -7.43
N THR A 49 -13.30 0.93 -8.11
CA THR A 49 -14.01 0.11 -9.10
C THR A 49 -13.18 -0.20 -10.35
N LEU A 50 -12.16 0.60 -10.64
CA LEU A 50 -11.24 0.35 -11.75
C LEU A 50 -10.07 -0.55 -11.36
N LEU A 51 -9.80 -0.67 -10.05
CA LEU A 51 -8.73 -1.51 -9.56
C LEU A 51 -9.13 -2.98 -9.63
N GLY A 52 -8.22 -3.81 -10.09
CA GLY A 52 -8.44 -5.24 -10.13
C GLY A 52 -8.65 -5.87 -8.75
N PRO A 53 -9.19 -7.10 -8.67
CA PRO A 53 -9.46 -7.77 -7.40
C PRO A 53 -8.19 -8.12 -6.62
N SER A 54 -7.08 -8.30 -7.30
CA SER A 54 -5.79 -8.62 -6.67
C SER A 54 -4.95 -7.36 -6.52
N ARG A 55 -4.81 -6.88 -5.29
CA ARG A 55 -4.04 -5.68 -5.00
C ARG A 55 -3.54 -5.66 -3.56
N LEU A 56 -2.51 -4.91 -3.31
CA LEU A 56 -2.07 -4.55 -1.97
C LEU A 56 -2.64 -3.19 -1.61
N VAL A 57 -3.38 -3.11 -0.53
CA VAL A 57 -3.85 -1.85 0.04
C VAL A 57 -2.93 -1.45 1.19
N VAL A 58 -2.40 -0.25 1.11
CA VAL A 58 -1.56 0.33 2.15
C VAL A 58 -2.31 1.50 2.76
N THR A 59 -2.68 1.38 4.02
CA THR A 59 -3.38 2.44 4.74
C THR A 59 -2.43 3.10 5.73
N LEU A 60 -2.31 4.41 5.64
CA LEU A 60 -1.49 5.23 6.52
C LEU A 60 -2.41 6.07 7.41
N GLN A 61 -2.29 5.89 8.71
CA GLN A 61 -3.09 6.62 9.70
C GLN A 61 -2.18 7.26 10.73
N LEU A 62 -2.62 8.37 11.29
CA LEU A 62 -2.02 8.90 12.50
C LEU A 62 -2.25 7.93 13.65
N ALA A 63 -1.23 7.71 14.47
CA ALA A 63 -1.41 6.90 15.67
C ALA A 63 -2.48 7.54 16.57
N PRO A 64 -3.36 6.73 17.18
CA PRO A 64 -4.35 7.26 18.09
C PRO A 64 -3.66 7.95 19.27
N VAL A 65 -4.09 9.15 19.59
CA VAL A 65 -3.70 9.83 20.82
C VAL A 65 -4.63 9.36 21.92
N ASP A 66 -4.07 9.01 23.06
CA ASP A 66 -4.87 8.66 24.21
C ASP A 66 -5.74 9.86 24.64
N ASP A 67 -6.96 9.55 25.06
CA ASP A 67 -8.01 10.54 25.33
C ASP A 67 -7.67 11.50 26.50
N ASP A 68 -6.59 11.24 27.21
CA ASP A 68 -6.13 12.04 28.36
C ASP A 68 -5.41 13.33 27.96
N GLY A 69 -5.20 13.57 26.66
CA GLY A 69 -4.68 14.85 26.14
C GLY A 69 -3.32 15.27 26.69
N GLU A 70 -2.71 14.43 27.50
CA GLU A 70 -1.36 14.68 27.99
C GLU A 70 -0.35 14.13 26.98
N PRO A 71 0.51 14.97 26.42
CA PRO A 71 1.65 14.46 25.69
C PRO A 71 2.49 13.66 26.68
N ASP A 72 2.56 12.36 26.47
CA ASP A 72 3.48 11.52 27.22
C ASP A 72 4.84 12.19 27.26
N ALA A 73 5.49 12.15 28.42
CA ALA A 73 6.75 12.85 28.66
C ALA A 73 7.93 12.43 27.79
N ALA A 74 7.68 11.60 26.79
CA ALA A 74 8.64 11.09 25.81
C ALA A 74 8.86 12.01 24.60
N GLY A 75 8.41 13.26 24.66
CA GLY A 75 8.74 14.26 23.65
C GLY A 75 7.89 14.20 22.37
N SER A 76 8.13 15.15 21.50
CA SER A 76 7.40 15.42 20.27
C SER A 76 7.32 14.27 19.25
N ASP A 77 8.00 13.16 19.48
CA ASP A 77 8.03 12.02 18.56
C ASP A 77 6.68 11.25 18.52
N ALA A 78 5.87 11.34 19.58
CA ALA A 78 4.57 10.66 19.62
C ALA A 78 3.57 11.21 18.61
N LEU A 79 3.68 12.49 18.24
CA LEU A 79 2.80 13.13 17.26
C LEU A 79 3.13 12.73 15.82
N ASP A 80 4.32 12.20 15.59
CA ASP A 80 4.77 11.76 14.26
C ASP A 80 4.61 10.26 14.01
N GLN A 81 4.07 9.53 14.99
CA GLN A 81 3.85 8.09 14.80
C GLN A 81 2.73 7.84 13.81
N ARG A 82 2.97 6.91 12.93
CA ARG A 82 2.01 6.45 11.92
C ARG A 82 1.76 4.97 12.11
N VAL A 83 0.50 4.59 11.95
CA VAL A 83 0.13 3.18 11.82
C VAL A 83 0.02 2.87 10.33
N VAL A 84 0.74 1.85 9.90
CA VAL A 84 0.69 1.35 8.53
C VAL A 84 -0.03 0.03 8.54
N THR A 85 -1.14 -0.04 7.83
CA THR A 85 -1.89 -1.29 7.66
C THR A 85 -1.69 -1.79 6.23
N LEU A 86 -1.31 -3.05 6.09
CA LEU A 86 -1.11 -3.72 4.81
C LEU A 86 -2.19 -4.79 4.66
N GLU A 87 -2.96 -4.70 3.60
CA GLU A 87 -4.04 -5.64 3.32
C GLU A 87 -3.89 -6.19 1.90
N LEU A 88 -3.71 -7.50 1.80
CA LEU A 88 -3.63 -8.20 0.53
C LEU A 88 -5.02 -8.69 0.13
N LEU A 89 -5.52 -8.18 -0.97
CA LEU A 89 -6.80 -8.56 -1.55
C LEU A 89 -6.59 -9.43 -2.78
N GLY A 90 -7.48 -10.40 -2.98
CA GLY A 90 -7.46 -11.27 -4.14
C GLY A 90 -7.34 -12.75 -3.81
N THR A 91 -7.38 -13.58 -4.84
CA THR A 91 -7.47 -15.04 -4.71
C THR A 91 -6.15 -15.79 -4.87
N GLU A 92 -5.08 -15.12 -5.22
CA GLU A 92 -3.79 -15.75 -5.48
C GLU A 92 -2.97 -15.95 -4.20
N ARG A 93 -3.29 -16.99 -3.44
CA ARG A 93 -2.64 -17.32 -2.17
C ARG A 93 -1.11 -17.41 -2.26
N ARG A 94 -0.57 -17.93 -3.35
CA ARG A 94 0.89 -18.08 -3.52
C ARG A 94 1.60 -16.75 -3.59
N ARG A 95 1.03 -15.77 -4.28
CA ARG A 95 1.55 -14.41 -4.31
C ARG A 95 1.48 -13.74 -2.95
N HIS A 96 0.38 -13.98 -2.22
CA HIS A 96 0.22 -13.45 -0.87
C HIS A 96 1.32 -13.95 0.06
N GLN A 97 1.56 -15.27 0.09
CA GLN A 97 2.61 -15.85 0.95
C GLN A 97 4.01 -15.36 0.61
N SER A 98 4.30 -15.21 -0.68
CA SER A 98 5.59 -14.69 -1.14
C SER A 98 5.79 -13.24 -0.75
N LEU A 99 4.74 -12.43 -0.88
CA LEU A 99 4.77 -11.02 -0.54
C LEU A 99 4.83 -10.81 0.98
N ASP A 100 4.05 -11.57 1.75
CA ASP A 100 4.11 -11.56 3.22
C ASP A 100 5.51 -11.84 3.72
N ARG A 101 6.14 -12.87 3.16
CA ARG A 101 7.52 -13.24 3.53
C ARG A 101 8.51 -12.14 3.17
N ALA A 102 8.40 -11.56 1.98
CA ALA A 102 9.28 -10.49 1.53
C ALA A 102 9.11 -9.21 2.38
N LEU A 103 7.88 -8.87 2.72
CA LEU A 103 7.57 -7.73 3.59
C LEU A 103 8.09 -7.95 5.01
N ALA A 104 7.83 -9.13 5.58
CA ALA A 104 8.32 -9.49 6.91
C ALA A 104 9.86 -9.40 6.98
N GLN A 105 10.55 -9.90 5.96
CA GLN A 105 12.00 -9.84 5.87
C GLN A 105 12.50 -8.38 5.76
N ALA A 106 11.88 -7.60 4.90
CA ALA A 106 12.28 -6.20 4.69
C ALA A 106 12.07 -5.34 5.93
N LEU A 107 11.02 -5.60 6.69
CA LEU A 107 10.71 -4.89 7.92
C LEU A 107 11.61 -5.34 9.08
N ASP A 108 11.90 -6.64 9.18
CA ASP A 108 12.83 -7.19 10.16
C ASP A 108 14.24 -6.61 9.97
N ASP A 109 14.72 -6.55 8.75
CA ASP A 109 16.01 -5.95 8.40
C ASP A 109 16.12 -4.46 8.80
N ARG A 110 14.99 -3.80 8.95
CA ARG A 110 14.91 -2.39 9.37
C ARG A 110 14.54 -2.20 10.85
N GLY A 111 14.39 -3.29 11.58
CA GLY A 111 14.05 -3.26 12.99
C GLY A 111 12.59 -2.87 13.27
N VAL A 112 11.71 -3.05 12.30
CA VAL A 112 10.26 -2.79 12.45
C VAL A 112 9.56 -4.07 12.85
N ALA A 113 8.85 -4.04 13.97
CA ALA A 113 8.04 -5.16 14.42
C ALA A 113 6.71 -5.20 13.64
N LEU A 114 6.36 -6.39 13.15
CA LEU A 114 5.04 -6.64 12.57
C LEU A 114 4.14 -7.26 13.63
N GLU A 115 3.00 -6.62 13.86
CA GLU A 115 1.89 -7.24 14.54
C GLU A 115 0.95 -7.81 13.47
N GLY A 116 0.90 -9.14 13.36
CA GLY A 116 0.03 -9.82 12.41
C GLY A 116 -1.27 -10.24 13.09
N GLU A 117 -2.39 -9.81 12.57
CA GLU A 117 -3.65 -10.47 12.79
C GLU A 117 -3.83 -11.54 11.72
N GLU A 118 -3.86 -12.80 12.13
CA GLU A 118 -4.23 -13.87 11.22
C GLU A 118 -5.73 -13.74 10.90
N PRO A 119 -6.11 -13.71 9.61
CA PRO A 119 -7.52 -13.76 9.26
C PRO A 119 -8.10 -15.12 9.69
N CYS A 120 -9.14 -15.06 10.45
CA CYS A 120 -9.94 -16.25 10.80
C CYS A 120 -10.56 -16.87 9.55
#